data_9d87ab33cd708c3d7ec5f07db580769b
#
_entry.id   9d87ab33cd708c3d7ec5f07db580769b
#
_cell.length_a   1.000
_cell.length_b   1.000
_cell.length_c   1.000
_cell.angle_alpha   90.00
_cell.angle_beta   90.00
_cell.angle_gamma   90.00
#
_symmetry.space_group_name_H-M   'P 1'
#
loop_
_entity.id
_entity.type
_entity.pdbx_description
1 polymer ?
#
loop_
_entity_poly.entity_id
_entity_poly.type
_entity_poly.pdbx_seq_one_letter_code
_entity_poly.pdbx_strand_id
1 'polypeptide(L)'
;MAQAQASLPETFPRLLLHHAQWRDKHPALREKDLGIWQTWTWAEVADEVRKLAAGLHAQGFRRGDHLAIIGENRPRMYFAMMAVQSLGGVPVPMYQDAIAAEMIYVFHNAEIAYAIVEDQEQVDKMLEVRGEHPLLRHIYYDDPRGLRHYTQEGLLPYEELVRLGQGLLSVQ
;
A
#
# COMPACT_ATOMS: atom_id res chain seq x y z
N MET A 1 39.77 3.44 20.37
CA MET A 1 38.39 3.91 20.65
C MET A 1 37.45 3.08 19.78
N ALA A 2 36.68 2.17 20.39
CA ALA A 2 35.71 1.37 19.69
C ALA A 2 34.56 2.30 19.26
N GLN A 3 34.37 2.48 17.95
CA GLN A 3 33.16 3.10 17.41
C GLN A 3 32.01 2.21 17.84
N ALA A 4 31.10 2.73 18.69
CA ALA A 4 29.83 2.08 18.97
C ALA A 4 29.14 1.87 17.63
N GLN A 5 29.03 0.60 17.19
CA GLN A 5 28.18 0.25 16.06
C GLN A 5 26.78 0.68 16.43
N ALA A 6 26.31 1.77 15.79
CA ALA A 6 24.92 2.15 15.89
C ALA A 6 24.08 0.95 15.48
N SER A 7 23.25 0.44 16.39
CA SER A 7 22.35 -0.68 16.09
C SER A 7 21.44 -0.31 14.93
N LEU A 8 21.28 -1.21 13.95
CA LEU A 8 20.34 -1.00 12.85
C LEU A 8 18.92 -0.83 13.42
N PRO A 9 18.07 -0.02 12.78
CA PRO A 9 16.67 0.12 13.17
C PRO A 9 15.94 -1.23 13.17
N GLU A 10 15.12 -1.46 14.18
CA GLU A 10 14.47 -2.75 14.44
C GLU A 10 13.23 -3.02 13.56
N THR A 11 12.73 -2.03 12.82
CA THR A 11 11.53 -2.17 11.99
C THR A 11 11.78 -1.72 10.56
N PHE A 12 11.06 -2.32 9.59
CA PHE A 12 11.19 -1.95 8.18
C PHE A 12 10.92 -0.45 7.91
N PRO A 13 9.89 0.19 8.47
CA PRO A 13 9.70 1.64 8.30
C PRO A 13 10.86 2.47 8.83
N ARG A 14 11.44 2.13 10.00
CA ARG A 14 12.62 2.82 10.53
C ARG A 14 13.85 2.59 9.68
N LEU A 15 14.01 1.38 9.12
CA LEU A 15 15.11 1.05 8.21
C LEU A 15 14.98 1.84 6.89
N LEU A 16 13.76 1.99 6.36
CA LEU A 16 13.49 2.86 5.21
C LEU A 16 13.92 4.30 5.46
N LEU A 17 13.51 4.89 6.60
CA LEU A 17 13.90 6.25 6.97
C LEU A 17 15.42 6.39 7.14
N HIS A 18 16.08 5.39 7.73
CA HIS A 18 17.53 5.35 7.84
C HIS A 18 18.20 5.40 6.46
N HIS A 19 17.77 4.55 5.52
CA HIS A 19 18.31 4.57 4.17
C HIS A 19 18.00 5.85 3.40
N ALA A 20 16.81 6.43 3.59
CA ALA A 20 16.45 7.71 2.99
C ALA A 20 17.35 8.88 3.46
N GLN A 21 17.94 8.79 4.66
CA GLN A 21 18.90 9.76 5.16
C GLN A 21 20.33 9.53 4.64
N TRP A 22 20.79 8.27 4.60
CA TRP A 22 22.17 7.94 4.30
C TRP A 22 22.43 7.58 2.83
N ARG A 23 21.39 7.21 2.09
CA ARG A 23 21.44 6.77 0.69
C ARG A 23 20.37 7.45 -0.16
N ASP A 24 20.01 8.66 0.17
CA ASP A 24 18.89 9.41 -0.39
C ASP A 24 18.75 9.27 -1.91
N LYS A 25 19.84 9.46 -2.65
CA LYS A 25 19.91 9.44 -4.12
C LYS A 25 20.21 8.06 -4.72
N HIS A 26 20.46 7.04 -3.90
CA HIS A 26 20.73 5.70 -4.44
C HIS A 26 19.43 5.01 -4.84
N PRO A 27 19.45 4.18 -5.91
CA PRO A 27 18.29 3.37 -6.29
C PRO A 27 17.87 2.44 -5.15
N ALA A 28 16.58 2.47 -4.83
CA ALA A 28 15.94 1.57 -3.87
C ALA A 28 15.08 0.52 -4.58
N LEU A 29 14.27 0.94 -5.55
CA LEU A 29 13.40 0.08 -6.35
C LEU A 29 13.52 0.42 -7.83
N ARG A 30 13.30 -0.59 -8.66
CA ARG A 30 13.23 -0.42 -10.11
C ARG A 30 12.09 -1.26 -10.68
N GLU A 31 11.43 -0.72 -11.67
CA GLU A 31 10.43 -1.40 -12.47
C GLU A 31 10.66 -1.11 -13.95
N LYS A 32 10.35 -2.07 -14.80
CA LYS A 32 10.35 -1.85 -16.24
C LYS A 32 8.91 -1.67 -16.71
N ASP A 33 8.54 -0.44 -17.01
CA ASP A 33 7.21 -0.12 -17.54
C ASP A 33 7.33 0.29 -19.01
N LEU A 34 6.49 -0.31 -19.87
CA LEU A 34 6.49 -0.11 -21.33
C LEU A 34 7.89 -0.12 -21.98
N GLY A 35 8.78 -0.99 -21.46
CA GLY A 35 10.15 -1.11 -21.95
C GLY A 35 11.14 -0.10 -21.36
N ILE A 36 10.69 0.85 -20.56
CA ILE A 36 11.50 1.91 -19.94
C ILE A 36 11.70 1.61 -18.46
N TRP A 37 12.95 1.70 -17.99
CA TRP A 37 13.24 1.55 -16.58
C TRP A 37 12.81 2.77 -15.77
N GLN A 38 11.85 2.58 -14.89
CA GLN A 38 11.51 3.51 -13.81
C GLN A 38 12.40 3.18 -12.61
N THR A 39 12.86 4.19 -11.91
CA THR A 39 13.75 4.02 -10.76
C THR A 39 13.28 4.96 -9.65
N TRP A 40 13.12 4.41 -8.45
CA TRP A 40 12.86 5.17 -7.23
C TRP A 40 14.10 5.13 -6.35
N THR A 41 14.55 6.28 -5.91
CA THR A 41 15.59 6.44 -4.89
C THR A 41 15.04 6.15 -3.50
N TRP A 42 15.89 5.96 -2.52
CA TRP A 42 15.45 5.77 -1.13
C TRP A 42 14.65 6.95 -0.60
N ALA A 43 15.02 8.19 -0.95
CA ALA A 43 14.27 9.40 -0.58
C ALA A 43 12.87 9.41 -1.20
N GLU A 44 12.76 9.08 -2.49
CA GLU A 44 11.47 9.01 -3.19
C GLU A 44 10.56 7.91 -2.62
N VAL A 45 11.10 6.72 -2.34
CA VAL A 45 10.33 5.65 -1.68
C VAL A 45 9.81 6.11 -0.31
N ALA A 46 10.65 6.76 0.50
CA ALA A 46 10.24 7.24 1.82
C ALA A 46 9.15 8.33 1.71
N ASP A 47 9.22 9.19 0.69
CA ASP A 47 8.22 10.23 0.44
C ASP A 47 6.87 9.62 0.01
N GLU A 48 6.88 8.68 -0.95
CA GLU A 48 5.68 7.97 -1.39
C GLU A 48 5.02 7.19 -0.23
N VAL A 49 5.81 6.47 0.57
CA VAL A 49 5.32 5.75 1.75
C VAL A 49 4.69 6.71 2.76
N ARG A 50 5.29 7.89 2.98
CA ARG A 50 4.76 8.91 3.91
C ARG A 50 3.42 9.46 3.43
N LYS A 51 3.31 9.83 2.14
CA LYS A 51 2.05 10.30 1.53
C LYS A 51 0.95 9.25 1.65
N LEU A 52 1.26 8.00 1.28
CA LEU A 52 0.31 6.90 1.34
C LEU A 52 -0.15 6.62 2.78
N ALA A 53 0.78 6.61 3.74
CA ALA A 53 0.44 6.43 5.16
C ALA A 53 -0.46 7.57 5.68
N ALA A 54 -0.17 8.82 5.33
CA ALA A 54 -1.01 9.97 5.69
C ALA A 54 -2.42 9.86 5.09
N GLY A 55 -2.53 9.44 3.82
CA GLY A 55 -3.80 9.20 3.14
C GLY A 55 -4.61 8.08 3.81
N LEU A 56 -3.99 6.94 4.09
CA LEU A 56 -4.63 5.82 4.82
C LEU A 56 -5.12 6.27 6.19
N HIS A 57 -4.31 7.02 6.94
CA HIS A 57 -4.69 7.54 8.25
C HIS A 57 -5.91 8.46 8.17
N ALA A 58 -5.97 9.33 7.15
CA ALA A 58 -7.10 10.21 6.89
C ALA A 58 -8.38 9.44 6.54
N GLN A 59 -8.25 8.30 5.87
CA GLN A 59 -9.35 7.38 5.55
C GLN A 59 -9.77 6.48 6.72
N GLY A 60 -9.23 6.72 7.90
CA GLY A 60 -9.61 6.02 9.11
C GLY A 60 -8.76 4.82 9.48
N PHE A 61 -7.71 4.48 8.73
CA PHE A 61 -6.80 3.39 9.06
C PHE A 61 -6.05 3.68 10.38
N ARG A 62 -6.00 2.71 11.27
CA ARG A 62 -5.41 2.85 12.61
C ARG A 62 -4.45 1.70 12.93
N ARG A 63 -3.69 1.87 14.01
CA ARG A 63 -2.83 0.82 14.55
C ARG A 63 -3.62 -0.45 14.80
N GLY A 64 -3.10 -1.57 14.32
CA GLY A 64 -3.72 -2.89 14.44
C GLY A 64 -4.69 -3.23 13.31
N ASP A 65 -5.07 -2.28 12.45
CA ASP A 65 -5.90 -2.59 11.29
C ASP A 65 -5.13 -3.44 10.28
N HIS A 66 -5.86 -4.28 9.56
CA HIS A 66 -5.35 -5.13 8.49
C HIS A 66 -5.75 -4.59 7.12
N LEU A 67 -4.80 -4.65 6.17
CA LEU A 67 -5.01 -4.20 4.79
C LEU A 67 -4.52 -5.28 3.82
N ALA A 68 -5.42 -5.77 2.97
CA ALA A 68 -5.08 -6.70 1.89
C ALA A 68 -4.31 -5.99 0.77
N ILE A 69 -3.29 -6.65 0.22
CA ILE A 69 -2.52 -6.17 -0.92
C ILE A 69 -2.54 -7.25 -1.99
N ILE A 70 -3.11 -6.95 -3.16
CA ILE A 70 -3.37 -7.96 -4.20
C ILE A 70 -2.95 -7.40 -5.56
N GLY A 71 -1.99 -8.04 -6.19
CA GLY A 71 -1.44 -7.65 -7.49
C GLY A 71 -0.05 -8.24 -7.73
N GLU A 72 0.56 -7.85 -8.84
CA GLU A 72 1.93 -8.21 -9.18
C GLU A 72 2.96 -7.54 -8.27
N ASN A 73 4.18 -8.05 -8.26
CA ASN A 73 5.32 -7.49 -7.52
C ASN A 73 5.79 -6.16 -8.12
N ARG A 74 5.00 -5.11 -7.96
CA ARG A 74 5.29 -3.74 -8.41
C ARG A 74 5.68 -2.84 -7.24
N PRO A 75 6.41 -1.75 -7.47
CA PRO A 75 6.85 -0.82 -6.42
C PRO A 75 5.71 -0.33 -5.51
N ARG A 76 4.53 -0.03 -6.06
CA ARG A 76 3.36 0.43 -5.29
C ARG A 76 2.88 -0.58 -4.24
N MET A 77 3.02 -1.88 -4.50
CA MET A 77 2.72 -2.92 -3.51
C MET A 77 3.66 -2.83 -2.29
N TYR A 78 4.94 -2.59 -2.54
CA TYR A 78 5.93 -2.39 -1.47
C TYR A 78 5.71 -1.08 -0.71
N PHE A 79 5.31 0.01 -1.40
CA PHE A 79 4.94 1.25 -0.74
C PHE A 79 3.74 1.05 0.19
N ALA A 80 2.72 0.29 -0.27
CA ALA A 80 1.56 -0.06 0.54
C ALA A 80 1.94 -0.86 1.79
N MET A 81 2.78 -1.89 1.64
CA MET A 81 3.28 -2.67 2.79
C MET A 81 3.97 -1.79 3.82
N MET A 82 4.87 -0.92 3.38
CA MET A 82 5.61 -0.04 4.28
C MET A 82 4.74 1.05 4.91
N ALA A 83 3.76 1.58 4.17
CA ALA A 83 2.82 2.57 4.68
C ALA A 83 1.94 1.99 5.80
N VAL A 84 1.40 0.80 5.60
CA VAL A 84 0.61 0.06 6.60
C VAL A 84 1.44 -0.21 7.85
N GLN A 85 2.66 -0.73 7.70
CA GLN A 85 3.58 -0.97 8.82
C GLN A 85 3.98 0.32 9.54
N SER A 86 4.11 1.45 8.82
CA SER A 86 4.41 2.75 9.42
C SER A 86 3.32 3.23 10.36
N LEU A 87 2.07 2.85 10.10
CA LEU A 87 0.91 3.13 10.95
C LEU A 87 0.71 2.10 12.07
N GLY A 88 1.56 1.06 12.12
CA GLY A 88 1.44 -0.04 13.07
C GLY A 88 0.32 -1.02 12.71
N GLY A 89 -0.11 -1.03 11.44
CA GLY A 89 -1.04 -1.99 10.89
C GLY A 89 -0.34 -3.24 10.35
N VAL A 90 -1.12 -4.18 9.85
CA VAL A 90 -0.67 -5.46 9.31
C VAL A 90 -0.98 -5.53 7.81
N PRO A 91 0.02 -5.51 6.92
CA PRO A 91 -0.20 -5.79 5.52
C PRO A 91 -0.43 -7.29 5.31
N VAL A 92 -1.44 -7.64 4.52
CA VAL A 92 -1.83 -9.01 4.19
C VAL A 92 -1.68 -9.20 2.67
N PRO A 93 -0.48 -9.54 2.17
CA PRO A 93 -0.30 -9.81 0.75
C PRO A 93 -0.97 -11.11 0.36
N MET A 94 -1.67 -11.11 -0.76
CA MET A 94 -2.39 -12.26 -1.29
C MET A 94 -2.06 -12.47 -2.77
N TYR A 95 -2.18 -13.71 -3.22
CA TYR A 95 -1.97 -14.06 -4.62
C TYR A 95 -3.09 -13.47 -5.49
N GLN A 96 -2.70 -12.79 -6.55
CA GLN A 96 -3.63 -12.24 -7.54
C GLN A 96 -4.44 -13.32 -8.27
N ASP A 97 -3.88 -14.53 -8.43
CA ASP A 97 -4.54 -15.64 -9.12
C ASP A 97 -5.57 -16.36 -8.25
N ALA A 98 -5.64 -16.06 -6.94
CA ALA A 98 -6.66 -16.61 -6.06
C ALA A 98 -8.05 -16.10 -6.48
N ILE A 99 -9.05 -16.97 -6.40
CA ILE A 99 -10.45 -16.58 -6.64
C ILE A 99 -11.06 -15.96 -5.38
N ALA A 100 -12.13 -15.18 -5.54
CA ALA A 100 -12.79 -14.50 -4.43
C ALA A 100 -13.19 -15.45 -3.29
N ALA A 101 -13.69 -16.63 -3.61
CA ALA A 101 -14.09 -17.65 -2.62
C ALA A 101 -12.94 -18.10 -1.71
N GLU A 102 -11.72 -18.18 -2.23
CA GLU A 102 -10.52 -18.50 -1.44
C GLU A 102 -10.11 -17.33 -0.56
N MET A 103 -10.27 -16.09 -1.06
CA MET A 103 -9.93 -14.88 -0.33
C MET A 103 -10.87 -14.63 0.86
N ILE A 104 -12.15 -14.96 0.74
CA ILE A 104 -13.18 -14.73 1.77
C ILE A 104 -12.74 -15.25 3.14
N TYR A 105 -12.17 -16.46 3.19
CA TYR A 105 -11.68 -17.03 4.45
C TYR A 105 -10.61 -16.15 5.12
N VAL A 106 -9.65 -15.66 4.32
CA VAL A 106 -8.57 -14.81 4.83
C VAL A 106 -9.13 -13.47 5.30
N PHE A 107 -10.05 -12.88 4.54
CA PHE A 107 -10.69 -11.61 4.90
C PHE A 107 -11.46 -11.71 6.23
N HIS A 108 -12.21 -12.79 6.43
CA HIS A 108 -12.90 -13.04 7.70
C HIS A 108 -11.94 -13.28 8.85
N ASN A 109 -10.93 -14.14 8.65
CA ASN A 109 -10.00 -14.51 9.70
C ASN A 109 -9.11 -13.34 10.16
N ALA A 110 -8.75 -12.46 9.23
CA ALA A 110 -7.92 -11.30 9.50
C ALA A 110 -8.73 -10.00 9.68
N GLU A 111 -10.05 -10.05 9.69
CA GLU A 111 -10.94 -8.89 9.85
C GLU A 111 -10.55 -7.70 8.94
N ILE A 112 -10.28 -7.98 7.65
CA ILE A 112 -9.73 -7.01 6.71
C ILE A 112 -10.80 -5.99 6.31
N ALA A 113 -10.54 -4.71 6.56
CA ALA A 113 -11.45 -3.62 6.25
C ALA A 113 -10.98 -2.75 5.06
N TYR A 114 -9.74 -2.93 4.63
CA TYR A 114 -9.08 -2.15 3.58
C TYR A 114 -8.40 -3.06 2.59
N ALA A 115 -8.42 -2.70 1.30
CA ALA A 115 -7.66 -3.41 0.26
C ALA A 115 -6.99 -2.41 -0.69
N ILE A 116 -5.75 -2.69 -1.08
CA ILE A 116 -5.08 -2.06 -2.21
C ILE A 116 -4.88 -3.14 -3.27
N VAL A 117 -5.39 -2.90 -4.46
CA VAL A 117 -5.43 -3.87 -5.55
C VAL A 117 -4.90 -3.28 -6.86
N GLU A 118 -4.43 -4.13 -7.76
CA GLU A 118 -3.77 -3.65 -8.96
C GLU A 118 -4.76 -3.11 -10.00
N ASP A 119 -5.69 -3.93 -10.48
CA ASP A 119 -6.49 -3.67 -11.66
C ASP A 119 -7.97 -4.03 -11.52
N GLN A 120 -8.71 -3.95 -12.64
CA GLN A 120 -10.14 -4.27 -12.70
C GLN A 120 -10.45 -5.69 -12.23
N GLU A 121 -9.65 -6.69 -12.61
CA GLU A 121 -9.89 -8.08 -12.22
C GLU A 121 -9.88 -8.22 -10.70
N GLN A 122 -8.89 -7.59 -10.06
CA GLN A 122 -8.79 -7.63 -8.60
C GLN A 122 -9.91 -6.81 -7.92
N VAL A 123 -10.33 -5.70 -8.54
CA VAL A 123 -11.50 -4.93 -8.05
C VAL A 123 -12.75 -5.79 -8.09
N ASP A 124 -13.01 -6.51 -9.18
CA ASP A 124 -14.19 -7.37 -9.30
C ASP A 124 -14.20 -8.46 -8.22
N LYS A 125 -13.05 -9.10 -7.96
CA LYS A 125 -12.90 -10.06 -6.86
C LYS A 125 -13.18 -9.41 -5.49
N MET A 126 -12.72 -8.19 -5.26
CA MET A 126 -12.98 -7.48 -3.99
C MET A 126 -14.44 -7.10 -3.81
N LEU A 127 -15.14 -6.77 -4.88
CA LEU A 127 -16.58 -6.51 -4.83
C LEU A 127 -17.37 -7.78 -4.49
N GLU A 128 -16.95 -8.93 -5.01
CA GLU A 128 -17.51 -10.23 -4.64
C GLU A 128 -17.21 -10.57 -3.18
N VAL A 129 -15.95 -10.43 -2.75
CA VAL A 129 -15.54 -10.64 -1.34
C VAL A 129 -16.36 -9.75 -0.41
N ARG A 130 -16.58 -8.48 -0.75
CA ARG A 130 -17.35 -7.54 0.06
C ARG A 130 -18.82 -7.97 0.23
N GLY A 131 -19.38 -8.66 -0.75
CA GLY A 131 -20.73 -9.25 -0.64
C GLY A 131 -20.86 -10.22 0.52
N GLU A 132 -19.80 -11.00 0.80
CA GLU A 132 -19.76 -12.00 1.88
C GLU A 132 -19.06 -11.45 3.14
N HIS A 133 -18.24 -10.39 3.02
CA HIS A 133 -17.49 -9.77 4.11
C HIS A 133 -17.72 -8.24 4.14
N PRO A 134 -18.85 -7.76 4.68
CA PRO A 134 -19.21 -6.33 4.67
C PRO A 134 -18.26 -5.42 5.44
N LEU A 135 -17.33 -5.98 6.21
CA LEU A 135 -16.29 -5.21 6.89
C LEU A 135 -15.31 -4.55 5.89
N LEU A 136 -15.14 -5.11 4.68
CA LEU A 136 -14.34 -4.53 3.62
C LEU A 136 -15.01 -3.26 3.07
N ARG A 137 -14.62 -2.10 3.61
CA ARG A 137 -15.22 -0.80 3.29
C ARG A 137 -14.45 -0.01 2.24
N HIS A 138 -13.13 -0.15 2.20
CA HIS A 138 -12.25 0.65 1.36
C HIS A 138 -11.45 -0.23 0.41
N ILE A 139 -11.60 0.01 -0.88
CA ILE A 139 -10.86 -0.65 -1.95
C ILE A 139 -10.16 0.43 -2.78
N TYR A 140 -8.84 0.38 -2.87
CA TYR A 140 -8.03 1.30 -3.66
C TYR A 140 -7.39 0.55 -4.82
N TYR A 141 -7.59 1.03 -6.04
CA TYR A 141 -7.06 0.40 -7.25
C TYR A 141 -5.94 1.22 -7.88
N ASP A 142 -4.93 0.55 -8.42
CA ASP A 142 -3.77 1.19 -9.05
C ASP A 142 -4.04 1.52 -10.52
N ASP A 143 -4.47 0.55 -11.32
CA ASP A 143 -4.76 0.73 -12.74
C ASP A 143 -6.23 1.07 -12.96
N PRO A 144 -6.56 2.29 -13.46
CA PRO A 144 -7.95 2.72 -13.68
C PRO A 144 -8.58 2.13 -14.96
N ARG A 145 -7.85 1.37 -15.78
CA ARG A 145 -8.38 0.80 -17.01
C ARG A 145 -9.54 -0.14 -16.73
N GLY A 146 -10.61 0.01 -17.48
CA GLY A 146 -11.85 -0.77 -17.29
C GLY A 146 -12.77 -0.28 -16.18
N LEU A 147 -12.32 0.59 -15.28
CA LEU A 147 -13.07 1.01 -14.09
C LEU A 147 -13.90 2.30 -14.25
N ARG A 148 -13.97 2.86 -15.46
CA ARG A 148 -14.62 4.16 -15.72
C ARG A 148 -16.08 4.25 -15.28
N HIS A 149 -16.80 3.14 -15.23
CA HIS A 149 -18.23 3.09 -14.89
C HIS A 149 -18.50 2.52 -13.50
N TYR A 150 -17.46 2.26 -12.71
CA TYR A 150 -17.60 1.77 -11.35
C TYR A 150 -17.90 2.94 -10.42
N THR A 151 -18.99 2.82 -9.66
CA THR A 151 -19.51 3.89 -8.77
C THR A 151 -19.73 3.39 -7.34
N GLN A 152 -19.15 2.24 -7.00
CA GLN A 152 -19.34 1.62 -5.69
C GLN A 152 -18.72 2.49 -4.59
N GLU A 153 -19.44 2.66 -3.51
CA GLU A 153 -18.95 3.37 -2.33
C GLU A 153 -17.67 2.76 -1.79
N GLY A 154 -16.71 3.59 -1.41
CA GLY A 154 -15.42 3.16 -0.87
C GLY A 154 -14.43 2.60 -1.91
N LEU A 155 -14.78 2.65 -3.21
CA LEU A 155 -13.87 2.30 -4.31
C LEU A 155 -13.22 3.57 -4.86
N LEU A 156 -11.89 3.70 -4.71
CA LEU A 156 -11.14 4.91 -5.07
C LEU A 156 -9.82 4.56 -5.77
N PRO A 157 -9.31 5.44 -6.66
CA PRO A 157 -7.97 5.30 -7.19
C PRO A 157 -6.90 5.40 -6.09
N TYR A 158 -5.83 4.62 -6.21
CA TYR A 158 -4.64 4.72 -5.38
C TYR A 158 -4.06 6.15 -5.35
N GLU A 159 -4.03 6.81 -6.50
CA GLU A 159 -3.55 8.19 -6.65
C GLU A 159 -4.35 9.19 -5.80
N GLU A 160 -5.64 8.96 -5.63
CA GLU A 160 -6.50 9.80 -4.78
C GLU A 160 -6.06 9.71 -3.31
N LEU A 161 -5.71 8.50 -2.86
CA LEU A 161 -5.21 8.26 -1.52
C LEU A 161 -3.87 8.97 -1.28
N VAL A 162 -2.94 8.88 -2.24
CA VAL A 162 -1.64 9.56 -2.19
C VAL A 162 -1.83 11.08 -2.19
N ARG A 163 -2.72 11.60 -3.05
CA ARG A 163 -3.04 13.03 -3.15
C ARG A 163 -3.61 13.59 -1.83
N LEU A 164 -4.50 12.84 -1.20
CA LEU A 164 -5.06 13.19 0.11
C LEU A 164 -3.95 13.33 1.16
N GLY A 165 -3.06 12.35 1.22
CA GLY A 165 -1.92 12.36 2.14
C GLY A 165 -0.95 13.51 1.86
N GLN A 166 -0.65 13.81 0.60
CA GLN A 166 0.18 14.93 0.22
C GLN A 166 -0.42 16.27 0.68
N GLY A 167 -1.73 16.45 0.51
CA GLY A 167 -2.44 17.64 0.97
C GLY A 167 -2.30 17.86 2.48
N LEU A 168 -2.41 16.80 3.27
CA LEU A 168 -2.25 16.87 4.73
C LEU A 168 -0.82 17.23 5.16
N LEU A 169 0.19 16.69 4.47
CA LEU A 169 1.60 16.95 4.78
C LEU A 169 2.07 18.35 4.38
N SER A 170 1.38 18.99 3.43
CA SER A 170 1.72 20.36 2.98
C SER A 170 1.17 21.47 3.88
N VAL A 171 0.32 21.16 4.84
CA VAL A 171 -0.31 22.13 5.77
C VAL A 171 0.45 22.20 7.10
N GLN A 172 1.43 21.34 7.32
CA GLN A 172 2.33 21.35 8.49
C GLN A 172 3.61 22.12 8.22
#